data_3933596a52ca83132e8f92050cf8ff40
#
_entry.id   3933596a52ca83132e8f92050cf8ff40
#
_cell.length_a   1.000
_cell.length_b   1.000
_cell.length_c   1.000
_cell.angle_alpha   90.00
_cell.angle_beta   90.00
_cell.angle_gamma   90.00
#
_symmetry.space_group_name_H-M   'P 1'
#
loop_
_entity.id
_entity.type
_entity.pdbx_description
1 polymer ?
#
loop_
_entity_poly.entity_id
_entity_poly.type
_entity_poly.pdbx_seq_one_letter_code
_entity_poly.pdbx_strand_id
1 'polypeptide(L)'
;MDLAVSREQYDAVRGARHLPDVLKKVLDGATRSPEGFILHLTYEEATALNELCAWNVHTDASGAVTAESKVFDDLVKAILTHPDY
;
A
#
# COMPACT_ATOMS: atom_id res chain seq x y z
N MET A 1 5.45 -8.12 9.63
CA MET A 1 4.20 -8.69 9.05
C MET A 1 4.36 -8.89 7.55
N ASP A 2 3.70 -9.88 7.02
CA ASP A 2 3.70 -10.14 5.59
C ASP A 2 2.36 -9.68 5.01
N LEU A 3 2.40 -8.75 4.06
CA LEU A 3 1.21 -8.21 3.43
C LEU A 3 1.14 -8.67 1.97
N ALA A 4 0.12 -9.46 1.65
CA ALA A 4 -0.14 -9.86 0.26
C ALA A 4 -0.81 -8.70 -0.49
N VAL A 5 -0.23 -8.31 -1.61
CA VAL A 5 -0.76 -7.25 -2.46
C VAL A 5 -0.89 -7.74 -3.89
N SER A 6 -1.85 -7.19 -4.61
CA SER A 6 -1.98 -7.45 -6.04
C SER A 6 -0.87 -6.72 -6.80
N ARG A 7 -0.66 -7.12 -8.07
CA ARG A 7 0.28 -6.41 -8.93
C ARG A 7 -0.12 -4.96 -9.12
N GLU A 8 -1.42 -4.70 -9.25
CA GLU A 8 -1.95 -3.33 -9.36
C GLU A 8 -1.61 -2.50 -8.12
N GLN A 9 -1.81 -3.06 -6.92
CA GLN A 9 -1.46 -2.41 -5.67
C GLN A 9 0.04 -2.15 -5.56
N TYR A 10 0.85 -3.13 -5.91
CA TYR A 10 2.31 -3.00 -5.92
C TYR A 10 2.77 -1.87 -6.85
N ASP A 11 2.26 -1.86 -8.08
CA ASP A 11 2.61 -0.84 -9.06
C ASP A 11 2.13 0.56 -8.62
N ALA A 12 0.97 0.65 -7.99
CA ALA A 12 0.45 1.90 -7.46
C ALA A 12 1.35 2.48 -6.37
N VAL A 13 1.81 1.65 -5.45
CA VAL A 13 2.72 2.08 -4.38
C VAL A 13 4.06 2.52 -4.97
N ARG A 14 4.60 1.76 -5.92
CA ARG A 14 5.88 2.09 -6.55
C ARG A 14 5.82 3.43 -7.30
N GLY A 15 4.68 3.77 -7.86
CA GLY A 15 4.46 5.06 -8.56
C GLY A 15 3.88 6.16 -7.68
N ALA A 16 3.68 5.93 -6.39
CA ALA A 16 3.04 6.89 -5.50
C ALA A 16 3.91 8.12 -5.26
N ARG A 17 3.26 9.26 -5.06
CA ARG A 17 3.95 10.49 -4.69
C ARG A 17 4.54 10.37 -3.29
N HIS A 18 5.71 10.95 -3.09
CA HIS A 18 6.42 10.99 -1.79
C HIS A 18 6.80 9.61 -1.26
N LEU A 19 7.09 8.65 -2.15
CA LEU A 19 7.52 7.32 -1.76
C LEU A 19 8.86 7.40 -1.00
N PRO A 20 8.90 7.07 0.30
CA PRO A 20 10.16 7.11 1.06
C PRO A 20 11.09 5.97 0.67
N ASP A 21 12.40 6.20 0.83
CA ASP A 21 13.42 5.22 0.49
C ASP A 21 13.25 3.89 1.24
N VAL A 22 12.79 3.94 2.49
CA VAL A 22 12.54 2.74 3.29
C VAL A 22 11.50 1.83 2.61
N LEU A 23 10.47 2.41 1.99
CA LEU A 23 9.46 1.64 1.28
C LEU A 23 9.95 1.17 -0.09
N LYS A 24 10.84 1.90 -0.75
CA LYS A 24 11.49 1.41 -1.97
C LYS A 24 12.24 0.11 -1.69
N LYS A 25 12.95 0.03 -0.57
CA LYS A 25 13.65 -1.20 -0.17
C LYS A 25 12.69 -2.35 0.11
N VAL A 26 11.55 -2.06 0.75
CA VAL A 26 10.49 -3.05 0.98
C VAL A 26 9.96 -3.59 -0.35
N LEU A 27 9.70 -2.73 -1.30
CA LEU A 27 9.21 -3.13 -2.62
C LEU A 27 10.24 -3.98 -3.37
N ASP A 28 11.52 -3.58 -3.31
CA ASP A 28 12.61 -4.32 -3.96
C ASP A 28 12.83 -5.70 -3.33
N GLY A 29 12.56 -5.84 -2.02
CA GLY A 29 12.68 -7.10 -1.29
C GLY A 29 11.41 -7.95 -1.30
N ALA A 30 10.35 -7.53 -1.98
CA ALA A 30 9.09 -8.26 -2.00
C ALA A 30 9.23 -9.62 -2.69
N THR A 31 8.51 -10.62 -2.17
CA THR A 31 8.47 -11.95 -2.76
C THR A 31 7.36 -12.00 -3.82
N ARG A 32 7.67 -12.50 -4.99
CA ARG A 32 6.65 -12.73 -6.03
C ARG A 32 5.70 -13.86 -5.62
N SER A 33 4.42 -13.64 -5.87
CA SER A 33 3.39 -14.65 -5.70
C SER A 33 2.58 -14.79 -6.98
N PRO A 34 1.78 -15.86 -7.15
CA PRO A 34 0.95 -16.02 -8.37
C PRO A 34 -0.01 -14.86 -8.60
N GLU A 35 -0.45 -14.21 -7.56
CA GLU A 35 -1.46 -13.14 -7.62
C GLU A 35 -0.86 -11.73 -7.52
N GLY A 36 0.44 -11.64 -7.25
CA GLY A 36 1.10 -10.34 -7.07
C GLY A 36 2.39 -10.45 -6.31
N PHE A 37 2.44 -9.82 -5.14
CA PHE A 37 3.64 -9.76 -4.30
C PHE A 37 3.29 -9.91 -2.83
N ILE A 38 4.28 -10.34 -2.05
CA ILE A 38 4.20 -10.34 -0.59
C ILE A 38 5.24 -9.35 -0.08
N LEU A 39 4.78 -8.31 0.60
CA LEU A 39 5.64 -7.30 1.21
C LEU A 39 6.01 -7.74 2.62
N HIS A 40 7.30 -7.75 2.93
CA HIS A 40 7.81 -8.08 4.26
C HIS A 40 8.06 -6.77 5.01
N LEU A 41 7.21 -6.48 5.98
CA LEU A 41 7.17 -5.18 6.66
C LEU A 41 7.44 -5.35 8.15
N THR A 42 8.28 -4.47 8.71
CA THR A 42 8.27 -4.21 10.14
C THR A 42 7.03 -3.41 10.49
N TYR A 43 6.73 -3.27 11.78
CA TYR A 43 5.60 -2.44 12.22
C TYR A 43 5.76 -0.99 11.74
N GLU A 44 6.96 -0.43 11.87
CA GLU A 44 7.23 0.94 11.40
C GLU A 44 7.08 1.07 9.90
N GLU A 45 7.51 0.08 9.14
CA GLU A 45 7.36 0.08 7.68
C GLU A 45 5.88 -0.03 7.27
N ALA A 46 5.11 -0.86 7.99
CA ALA A 46 3.67 -0.97 7.77
C ALA A 46 2.96 0.37 8.05
N THR A 47 3.34 1.05 9.12
CA THR A 47 2.81 2.38 9.45
C THR A 47 3.18 3.40 8.38
N ALA A 48 4.42 3.39 7.89
CA ALA A 48 4.85 4.28 6.81
C ALA A 48 4.07 4.01 5.52
N LEU A 49 3.81 2.74 5.19
CA LEU A 49 3.01 2.37 4.03
C LEU A 49 1.57 2.84 4.18
N ASN A 50 0.99 2.66 5.36
CA ASN A 50 -0.36 3.13 5.65
C ASN A 50 -0.48 4.65 5.46
N GLU A 51 0.48 5.41 5.98
CA GLU A 51 0.52 6.86 5.83
C GLU A 51 0.66 7.28 4.37
N LEU A 52 1.55 6.63 3.62
CA LEU A 52 1.73 6.90 2.20
C LEU A 52 0.43 6.67 1.43
N CYS A 53 -0.23 5.54 1.66
CA CYS A 53 -1.48 5.22 1.00
C CYS A 53 -2.58 6.21 1.37
N ALA A 54 -2.68 6.60 2.64
CA ALA A 54 -3.68 7.59 3.09
C ALA A 54 -3.47 8.95 2.41
N TRP A 55 -2.22 9.37 2.22
CA TRP A 55 -1.90 10.61 1.50
C TRP A 55 -2.29 10.59 0.03
N ASN A 56 -2.39 9.39 -0.56
CA ASN A 56 -2.74 9.21 -1.98
C ASN A 56 -4.22 8.90 -2.20
N VAL A 57 -5.03 8.83 -1.14
CA VAL A 57 -6.48 8.69 -1.26
C VAL A 57 -7.09 10.06 -1.52
N HIS A 58 -7.89 10.17 -2.58
CA HIS A 58 -8.59 11.39 -2.94
C HIS A 58 -10.09 11.13 -3.00
N THR A 59 -10.86 12.16 -2.64
CA THR A 59 -12.32 12.12 -2.71
C THR A 59 -12.81 13.13 -3.75
N ASP A 60 -13.96 12.82 -4.34
CA ASP A 60 -14.62 13.73 -5.28
C ASP A 60 -15.53 14.73 -4.53
N ALA A 61 -16.27 15.54 -5.27
CA ALA A 61 -17.15 16.55 -4.70
C ALA A 61 -18.29 15.97 -3.84
N SER A 62 -18.63 14.68 -4.04
CA SER A 62 -19.66 13.99 -3.23
C SER A 62 -19.08 13.37 -1.96
N GLY A 63 -17.75 13.41 -1.77
CA GLY A 63 -17.07 12.77 -0.65
C GLY A 63 -16.74 11.30 -0.88
N ALA A 64 -16.98 10.76 -2.07
CA ALA A 64 -16.65 9.38 -2.39
C ALA A 64 -15.19 9.28 -2.86
N VAL A 65 -14.52 8.17 -2.52
CA VAL A 65 -13.15 7.88 -2.97
C VAL A 65 -13.16 7.76 -4.49
N THR A 66 -12.22 8.46 -5.16
CA THR A 66 -12.12 8.40 -6.62
C THR A 66 -11.69 6.99 -7.08
N ALA A 67 -12.12 6.58 -8.28
CA ALA A 67 -11.74 5.30 -8.85
C ALA A 67 -10.22 5.14 -8.95
N GLU A 68 -9.51 6.22 -9.26
CA GLU A 68 -8.05 6.23 -9.42
C GLU A 68 -7.31 6.00 -8.11
N SER A 69 -7.87 6.44 -6.99
CA SER A 69 -7.23 6.31 -5.66
C SER A 69 -7.79 5.15 -4.84
N LYS A 70 -8.78 4.42 -5.36
CA LYS A 70 -9.38 3.28 -4.64
C LYS A 70 -8.35 2.22 -4.25
N VAL A 71 -7.34 1.99 -5.07
CA VAL A 71 -6.26 1.05 -4.79
C VAL A 71 -5.53 1.40 -3.48
N PHE A 72 -5.32 2.68 -3.21
CA PHE A 72 -4.70 3.13 -1.96
C PHE A 72 -5.64 2.97 -0.77
N ASP A 73 -6.94 3.26 -0.95
CA ASP A 73 -7.94 3.05 0.10
C ASP A 73 -8.04 1.57 0.49
N ASP A 74 -8.03 0.68 -0.50
CA ASP A 74 -8.05 -0.76 -0.26
C ASP A 74 -6.79 -1.23 0.50
N LEU A 75 -5.62 -0.64 0.20
CA LEU A 75 -4.38 -0.93 0.92
C LEU A 75 -4.44 -0.46 2.38
N VAL A 76 -4.97 0.72 2.64
CA VAL A 76 -5.17 1.22 4.01
C VAL A 76 -6.02 0.24 4.80
N LYS A 77 -7.14 -0.19 4.23
CA LYS A 77 -8.03 -1.17 4.88
C LYS A 77 -7.33 -2.49 5.12
N ALA A 78 -6.55 -2.98 4.17
CA ALA A 78 -5.82 -4.24 4.30
C ALA A 78 -4.79 -4.18 5.44
N ILE A 79 -4.09 -3.06 5.58
CA ILE A 79 -3.11 -2.86 6.65
C ILE A 79 -3.82 -2.80 8.01
N LEU A 80 -4.85 -1.96 8.13
CA LEU A 80 -5.55 -1.73 9.40
C LEU A 80 -6.30 -2.97 9.89
N THR A 81 -6.68 -3.87 9.01
CA THR A 81 -7.37 -5.12 9.38
C THR A 81 -6.43 -6.33 9.44
N HIS A 82 -5.14 -6.14 9.17
CA HIS A 82 -4.18 -7.24 9.21
C HIS A 82 -4.01 -7.74 10.65
N PRO A 83 -4.02 -9.08 10.88
CA PRO A 83 -3.91 -9.63 12.24
C PRO A 83 -2.63 -9.23 12.96
N ASP A 84 -1.55 -8.99 12.24
CA ASP A 84 -0.23 -8.67 12.80
C ASP A 84 0.00 -7.16 12.98
N TYR A 85 -0.96 -6.35 12.61
CA TYR A 85 -0.81 -4.88 12.72
C TYR A 85 -1.53 -4.35 14.00
#